data_c5459866f050d1c426ac3f2b0abd1b77
#
_entry.id   c5459866f050d1c426ac3f2b0abd1b77
#
_cell.length_a   1.000
_cell.length_b   1.000
_cell.length_c   1.000
_cell.angle_alpha   90.00
_cell.angle_beta   90.00
_cell.angle_gamma   90.00
#
_symmetry.space_group_name_H-M   'P 1'
#
loop_
_entity.id
_entity.type
_entity.pdbx_description
1 polymer ?
#
loop_
_entity_poly.entity_id
_entity_poly.type
_entity_poly.pdbx_seq_one_letter_code
_entity_poly.pdbx_strand_id
1 'polypeptide(L)'
;KLISLLLVLVMVLGLCVGCGAKNKLDIGIVLPTKDEDRWLADEATFKQMIEEKGIKAEIMYSQADPAIEKANVEALIEKGIKVLMICPFDGAAAASTVEMAKAEGVQVISYDRLITGTDAVDYYVAFESAKIGEAMGQYLVDQAAAYGGSGLNLYLYSGALTDNNSFTYFQGNWNALQPK
;
A
#
# COMPACT_ATOMS: atom_id res chain seq x y z
N LYS A 1 -44.50 -27.81 30.09
CA LYS A 1 -43.19 -28.35 29.62
C LYS A 1 -43.08 -28.28 28.09
N LEU A 2 -44.11 -28.62 27.31
CA LEU A 2 -44.09 -28.51 25.83
C LEU A 2 -43.98 -27.04 25.36
N ILE A 3 -44.75 -26.13 25.97
CA ILE A 3 -44.75 -24.69 25.65
C ILE A 3 -43.41 -24.05 25.96
N SER A 4 -42.77 -24.45 27.08
CA SER A 4 -41.43 -23.95 27.43
C SER A 4 -40.36 -24.41 26.44
N LEU A 5 -40.48 -25.64 25.91
CA LEU A 5 -39.55 -26.16 24.91
C LEU A 5 -39.73 -25.46 23.56
N LEU A 6 -40.96 -25.13 23.18
CA LEU A 6 -41.26 -24.38 21.96
C LEU A 6 -40.72 -22.95 22.00
N LEU A 7 -40.81 -22.27 23.16
CA LEU A 7 -40.26 -20.92 23.38
C LEU A 7 -38.74 -20.88 23.29
N VAL A 8 -38.05 -21.89 23.83
CA VAL A 8 -36.58 -22.00 23.73
C VAL A 8 -36.16 -22.27 22.29
N LEU A 9 -36.90 -23.11 21.55
CA LEU A 9 -36.63 -23.42 20.16
C LEU A 9 -36.79 -22.16 19.26
N VAL A 10 -37.80 -21.33 19.52
CA VAL A 10 -38.02 -20.06 18.78
C VAL A 10 -36.96 -19.04 19.12
N MET A 11 -36.47 -18.97 20.37
CA MET A 11 -35.33 -18.11 20.73
C MET A 11 -34.03 -18.55 20.06
N VAL A 12 -33.75 -19.84 19.95
CA VAL A 12 -32.52 -20.34 19.29
C VAL A 12 -32.59 -20.14 17.78
N LEU A 13 -33.74 -20.29 17.15
CA LEU A 13 -33.93 -19.97 15.73
C LEU A 13 -33.86 -18.47 15.42
N GLY A 14 -34.23 -17.61 16.37
CA GLY A 14 -34.14 -16.15 16.23
C GLY A 14 -32.72 -15.63 16.24
N LEU A 15 -31.75 -16.34 16.83
CA LEU A 15 -30.33 -15.96 16.88
C LEU A 15 -29.57 -16.27 15.58
N CYS A 16 -30.11 -17.10 14.70
CA CYS A 16 -29.47 -17.46 13.42
C CYS A 16 -29.86 -16.54 12.24
N VAL A 17 -30.76 -15.59 12.40
CA VAL A 17 -31.25 -14.72 11.30
C VAL A 17 -30.51 -13.37 11.23
N GLY A 18 -29.48 -13.17 12.04
CA GLY A 18 -28.71 -11.92 12.13
C GLY A 18 -27.48 -11.80 11.23
N CYS A 19 -27.12 -12.81 10.43
CA CYS A 19 -26.09 -12.65 9.40
C CYS A 19 -26.71 -12.10 8.10
N GLY A 20 -27.11 -10.82 8.13
CA GLY A 20 -27.37 -10.10 6.89
C GLY A 20 -26.12 -10.24 6.00
N ALA A 21 -26.31 -10.63 4.74
CA ALA A 21 -25.23 -10.67 3.76
C ALA A 21 -24.63 -9.26 3.69
N LYS A 22 -23.58 -9.00 4.48
CA LYS A 22 -22.75 -7.79 4.31
C LYS A 22 -22.37 -7.80 2.83
N ASN A 23 -22.56 -6.70 2.13
CA ASN A 23 -22.04 -6.54 0.79
C ASN A 23 -20.52 -6.74 0.88
N LYS A 24 -20.07 -7.98 0.63
CA LYS A 24 -18.66 -8.33 0.71
C LYS A 24 -17.93 -7.53 -0.35
N LEU A 25 -16.84 -6.90 0.06
CA LEU A 25 -15.88 -6.29 -0.86
C LEU A 25 -14.98 -7.39 -1.43
N ASP A 26 -14.51 -7.18 -2.64
CA ASP A 26 -13.48 -8.03 -3.26
C ASP A 26 -12.08 -7.49 -2.95
N ILE A 27 -11.91 -6.16 -3.04
CA ILE A 27 -10.62 -5.48 -2.90
C ILE A 27 -10.72 -4.33 -1.90
N GLY A 28 -9.74 -4.26 -1.00
CA GLY A 28 -9.46 -3.07 -0.20
C GLY A 28 -8.21 -2.37 -0.74
N ILE A 29 -8.26 -1.05 -0.86
CA ILE A 29 -7.12 -0.23 -1.29
C ILE A 29 -6.82 0.77 -0.19
N VAL A 30 -5.56 0.82 0.25
CA VAL A 30 -5.09 1.78 1.25
C VAL A 30 -3.99 2.63 0.65
N LEU A 31 -4.19 3.95 0.62
CA LEU A 31 -3.25 4.94 0.12
C LEU A 31 -2.70 5.79 1.28
N PRO A 32 -1.49 6.36 1.17
CA PRO A 32 -0.83 6.97 2.34
C PRO A 32 -1.44 8.31 2.77
N THR A 33 -1.77 9.20 1.85
CA THR A 33 -2.27 10.55 2.18
C THR A 33 -3.02 11.18 1.01
N LYS A 34 -3.82 12.21 1.29
CA LYS A 34 -4.43 13.09 0.28
C LYS A 34 -3.65 14.37 0.03
N ASP A 35 -2.57 14.60 0.75
CA ASP A 35 -1.80 15.84 0.68
C ASP A 35 -0.88 15.89 -0.55
N GLU A 36 -0.73 14.77 -1.25
CA GLU A 36 0.05 14.64 -2.47
C GLU A 36 -0.88 14.38 -3.66
N ASP A 37 -0.84 15.23 -4.67
CA ASP A 37 -1.68 15.16 -5.89
C ASP A 37 -1.59 13.80 -6.61
N ARG A 38 -0.45 13.14 -6.49
CA ARG A 38 -0.24 11.82 -7.07
C ARG A 38 -1.27 10.81 -6.57
N TRP A 39 -1.49 10.74 -5.25
CA TRP A 39 -2.41 9.75 -4.68
C TRP A 39 -3.86 10.02 -5.05
N LEU A 40 -4.21 11.30 -5.29
CA LEU A 40 -5.52 11.65 -5.82
C LEU A 40 -5.70 11.21 -7.27
N ALA A 41 -4.65 11.30 -8.09
CA ALA A 41 -4.65 10.81 -9.47
C ALA A 41 -4.74 9.28 -9.52
N ASP A 42 -4.01 8.58 -8.65
CA ASP A 42 -4.08 7.13 -8.52
C ASP A 42 -5.48 6.70 -8.07
N GLU A 43 -6.07 7.36 -7.06
CA GLU A 43 -7.44 7.10 -6.62
C GLU A 43 -8.44 7.23 -7.78
N ALA A 44 -8.33 8.28 -8.58
CA ALA A 44 -9.21 8.50 -9.73
C ALA A 44 -9.08 7.36 -10.76
N THR A 45 -7.85 6.93 -11.05
CA THR A 45 -7.58 5.81 -11.95
C THR A 45 -8.15 4.50 -11.40
N PHE A 46 -7.95 4.21 -10.11
CA PHE A 46 -8.50 3.02 -9.47
C PHE A 46 -10.03 3.02 -9.51
N LYS A 47 -10.68 4.14 -9.21
CA LYS A 47 -12.15 4.26 -9.27
C LYS A 47 -12.68 3.96 -10.67
N GLN A 48 -12.04 4.51 -11.71
CA GLN A 48 -12.40 4.22 -13.09
C GLN A 48 -12.29 2.72 -13.40
N MET A 49 -11.15 2.09 -13.04
CA MET A 49 -10.93 0.66 -13.30
C MET A 49 -11.89 -0.24 -12.51
N ILE A 50 -12.19 0.12 -11.26
CA ILE A 50 -13.15 -0.58 -10.41
C ILE A 50 -14.54 -0.57 -11.06
N GLU A 51 -14.99 0.60 -11.53
CA GLU A 51 -16.28 0.77 -12.21
C GLU A 51 -16.33 -0.02 -13.53
N GLU A 52 -15.32 0.14 -14.40
CA GLU A 52 -15.24 -0.54 -15.69
C GLU A 52 -15.27 -2.07 -15.57
N LYS A 53 -14.69 -2.60 -14.50
CA LYS A 53 -14.59 -4.06 -14.26
C LYS A 53 -15.71 -4.59 -13.37
N GLY A 54 -16.58 -3.74 -12.81
CA GLY A 54 -17.64 -4.15 -11.90
C GLY A 54 -17.12 -4.77 -10.60
N ILE A 55 -15.95 -4.35 -10.13
CA ILE A 55 -15.32 -4.86 -8.90
C ILE A 55 -15.92 -4.15 -7.68
N LYS A 56 -16.16 -4.88 -6.60
CA LYS A 56 -16.55 -4.30 -5.32
C LYS A 56 -15.30 -3.94 -4.52
N ALA A 57 -14.94 -2.68 -4.51
CA ALA A 57 -13.75 -2.20 -3.82
C ALA A 57 -14.02 -0.96 -2.97
N GLU A 58 -13.17 -0.74 -1.98
CA GLU A 58 -13.17 0.48 -1.17
C GLU A 58 -11.74 1.02 -1.07
N ILE A 59 -11.61 2.35 -1.19
CA ILE A 59 -10.34 3.06 -1.10
C ILE A 59 -10.34 3.87 0.19
N MET A 60 -9.32 3.68 1.02
CA MET A 60 -9.11 4.39 2.29
C MET A 60 -7.74 5.05 2.32
N TYR A 61 -7.57 6.05 3.18
CA TYR A 61 -6.32 6.79 3.32
C TYR A 61 -5.79 6.71 4.75
N SER A 62 -4.49 6.44 4.87
CA SER A 62 -3.78 6.33 6.16
C SER A 62 -3.51 7.69 6.81
N GLN A 63 -3.68 8.78 6.09
CA GLN A 63 -3.39 10.15 6.57
C GLN A 63 -1.96 10.31 7.12
N ALA A 64 -1.01 9.61 6.52
CA ALA A 64 0.40 9.55 6.95
C ALA A 64 0.57 9.05 8.41
N ASP A 65 -0.33 8.18 8.88
CA ASP A 65 -0.32 7.61 10.23
C ASP A 65 -0.44 6.08 10.17
N PRO A 66 0.57 5.32 10.65
CA PRO A 66 0.54 3.85 10.66
C PRO A 66 -0.59 3.26 11.51
N ALA A 67 -1.09 3.96 12.55
CA ALA A 67 -2.20 3.48 13.36
C ALA A 67 -3.53 3.60 12.60
N ILE A 68 -3.73 4.68 11.85
CA ILE A 68 -4.90 4.84 10.96
C ILE A 68 -4.82 3.81 9.82
N GLU A 69 -3.62 3.57 9.26
CA GLU A 69 -3.38 2.56 8.25
C GLU A 69 -3.84 1.17 8.72
N LYS A 70 -3.39 0.77 9.91
CA LYS A 70 -3.80 -0.51 10.52
C LYS A 70 -5.31 -0.58 10.73
N ALA A 71 -5.93 0.45 11.30
CA ALA A 71 -7.37 0.50 11.52
C ALA A 71 -8.18 0.40 10.22
N ASN A 72 -7.69 1.02 9.15
CA ASN A 72 -8.29 0.93 7.81
C ASN A 72 -8.24 -0.52 7.28
N VAL A 73 -7.09 -1.19 7.42
CA VAL A 73 -6.95 -2.59 7.00
C VAL A 73 -7.86 -3.51 7.81
N GLU A 74 -7.94 -3.33 9.14
CA GLU A 74 -8.88 -4.06 10.00
C GLU A 74 -10.34 -3.90 9.53
N ALA A 75 -10.75 -2.66 9.25
CA ALA A 75 -12.11 -2.38 8.77
C ALA A 75 -12.40 -3.01 7.39
N LEU A 76 -11.40 -3.05 6.50
CA LEU A 76 -11.53 -3.70 5.19
C LEU A 76 -11.63 -5.22 5.32
N ILE A 77 -10.86 -5.84 6.21
CA ILE A 77 -10.95 -7.28 6.52
C ILE A 77 -12.33 -7.62 7.05
N GLU A 78 -12.89 -6.83 7.96
CA GLU A 78 -14.27 -7.01 8.48
C GLU A 78 -15.34 -6.93 7.39
N LYS A 79 -15.08 -6.16 6.32
CA LYS A 79 -15.95 -6.07 5.13
C LYS A 79 -15.76 -7.25 4.17
N GLY A 80 -14.82 -8.15 4.47
CA GLY A 80 -14.63 -9.43 3.77
C GLY A 80 -13.87 -9.32 2.47
N ILE A 81 -12.90 -8.41 2.37
CA ILE A 81 -11.99 -8.31 1.23
C ILE A 81 -11.22 -9.63 1.04
N LYS A 82 -10.82 -9.90 -0.20
CA LYS A 82 -9.98 -11.04 -0.58
C LYS A 82 -8.57 -10.59 -0.96
N VAL A 83 -8.45 -9.34 -1.39
CA VAL A 83 -7.20 -8.72 -1.80
C VAL A 83 -7.07 -7.38 -1.10
N LEU A 84 -5.93 -7.14 -0.50
CA LEU A 84 -5.49 -5.85 0.02
C LEU A 84 -4.41 -5.30 -0.91
N MET A 85 -4.64 -4.14 -1.51
CA MET A 85 -3.60 -3.36 -2.15
C MET A 85 -3.26 -2.17 -1.25
N ILE A 86 -2.03 -2.09 -0.80
CA ILE A 86 -1.58 -1.08 0.16
C ILE A 86 -0.31 -0.39 -0.31
N CYS A 87 -0.34 0.95 -0.35
CA CYS A 87 0.85 1.78 -0.39
C CYS A 87 1.13 2.23 1.04
N PRO A 88 2.11 1.62 1.74
CA PRO A 88 2.34 1.93 3.15
C PRO A 88 2.88 3.34 3.33
N PHE A 89 2.48 4.01 4.42
CA PHE A 89 3.14 5.24 4.82
C PHE A 89 4.57 4.97 5.31
N ASP A 90 4.73 3.90 6.10
CA ASP A 90 6.03 3.40 6.56
C ASP A 90 6.14 1.91 6.22
N GLY A 91 7.11 1.56 5.36
CA GLY A 91 7.26 0.19 4.85
C GLY A 91 7.63 -0.82 5.93
N ALA A 92 8.33 -0.43 6.99
CA ALA A 92 8.67 -1.32 8.08
C ALA A 92 7.52 -1.45 9.10
N ALA A 93 6.85 -0.33 9.41
CA ALA A 93 5.72 -0.33 10.35
C ALA A 93 4.52 -1.12 9.83
N ALA A 94 4.32 -1.19 8.50
CA ALA A 94 3.23 -1.91 7.87
C ALA A 94 3.35 -3.44 7.98
N ALA A 95 4.51 -4.01 8.36
CA ALA A 95 4.73 -5.45 8.42
C ALA A 95 3.64 -6.18 9.24
N SER A 96 3.42 -5.77 10.47
CA SER A 96 2.42 -6.40 11.34
C SER A 96 0.98 -6.27 10.82
N THR A 97 0.70 -5.18 10.10
CA THR A 97 -0.62 -4.92 9.50
C THR A 97 -0.91 -5.90 8.36
N VAL A 98 0.07 -6.15 7.49
CA VAL A 98 -0.11 -7.10 6.38
C VAL A 98 -0.04 -8.56 6.85
N GLU A 99 0.72 -8.87 7.90
CA GLU A 99 0.70 -10.19 8.56
C GLU A 99 -0.69 -10.52 9.10
N MET A 100 -1.36 -9.57 9.73
CA MET A 100 -2.74 -9.70 10.18
C MET A 100 -3.69 -9.98 9.00
N ALA A 101 -3.59 -9.23 7.91
CA ALA A 101 -4.40 -9.47 6.71
C ALA A 101 -4.14 -10.86 6.12
N LYS A 102 -2.87 -11.28 6.08
CA LYS A 102 -2.48 -12.62 5.60
C LYS A 102 -3.04 -13.75 6.47
N ALA A 103 -3.05 -13.57 7.79
CA ALA A 103 -3.61 -14.54 8.74
C ALA A 103 -5.12 -14.75 8.53
N GLU A 104 -5.84 -13.73 8.06
CA GLU A 104 -7.26 -13.80 7.67
C GLU A 104 -7.48 -14.29 6.24
N GLY A 105 -6.42 -14.76 5.56
CA GLY A 105 -6.49 -15.32 4.20
C GLY A 105 -6.59 -14.30 3.09
N VAL A 106 -6.30 -13.03 3.37
CA VAL A 106 -6.28 -11.95 2.38
C VAL A 106 -4.96 -11.97 1.61
N GLN A 107 -5.01 -11.88 0.29
CA GLN A 107 -3.82 -11.69 -0.55
C GLN A 107 -3.34 -10.24 -0.45
N VAL A 108 -2.03 -10.03 -0.32
CA VAL A 108 -1.43 -8.72 -0.11
C VAL A 108 -0.61 -8.29 -1.32
N ILE A 109 -0.94 -7.10 -1.83
CA ILE A 109 -0.18 -6.40 -2.87
C ILE A 109 0.43 -5.14 -2.24
N SER A 110 1.76 -5.09 -2.16
CA SER A 110 2.48 -3.85 -1.84
C SER A 110 2.56 -3.00 -3.09
N TYR A 111 1.96 -1.82 -3.05
CA TYR A 111 1.86 -0.90 -4.18
C TYR A 111 2.81 0.27 -3.99
N ASP A 112 3.65 0.55 -4.99
CA ASP A 112 4.63 1.63 -5.04
C ASP A 112 5.74 1.51 -3.97
N ARG A 113 5.42 1.48 -2.67
CA ARG A 113 6.37 1.38 -1.58
C ARG A 113 6.49 -0.04 -1.07
N LEU A 114 7.72 -0.54 -0.93
CA LEU A 114 7.98 -1.90 -0.45
C LEU A 114 7.72 -2.01 1.05
N ILE A 115 6.91 -3.00 1.43
CA ILE A 115 6.79 -3.42 2.83
C ILE A 115 7.95 -4.37 3.13
N THR A 116 8.68 -4.09 4.20
CA THR A 116 9.89 -4.81 4.60
C THR A 116 9.70 -5.54 5.92
N GLY A 117 10.57 -6.52 6.21
CA GLY A 117 10.58 -7.23 7.50
C GLY A 117 9.49 -8.29 7.66
N THR A 118 8.82 -8.70 6.56
CA THR A 118 7.78 -9.73 6.57
C THR A 118 7.73 -10.47 5.24
N ASP A 119 7.25 -11.72 5.27
CA ASP A 119 6.97 -12.55 4.08
C ASP A 119 5.46 -12.53 3.73
N ALA A 120 4.66 -11.65 4.34
CA ALA A 120 3.22 -11.60 4.14
C ALA A 120 2.79 -10.94 2.82
N VAL A 121 3.70 -10.33 2.08
CA VAL A 121 3.45 -9.69 0.79
C VAL A 121 3.48 -10.73 -0.32
N ASP A 122 2.37 -10.91 -1.05
CA ASP A 122 2.29 -11.85 -2.17
C ASP A 122 2.83 -11.25 -3.48
N TYR A 123 2.59 -9.94 -3.68
CA TYR A 123 3.00 -9.22 -4.90
C TYR A 123 3.50 -7.82 -4.56
N TYR A 124 4.51 -7.38 -5.29
CA TYR A 124 5.00 -6.01 -5.24
C TYR A 124 4.91 -5.38 -6.62
N VAL A 125 4.27 -4.21 -6.69
CA VAL A 125 4.08 -3.46 -7.93
C VAL A 125 4.67 -2.07 -7.75
N ALA A 126 5.75 -1.79 -8.45
CA ALA A 126 6.47 -0.52 -8.39
C ALA A 126 7.25 -0.23 -9.67
N PHE A 127 7.88 0.92 -9.72
CA PHE A 127 8.88 1.25 -10.74
C PHE A 127 10.24 0.63 -10.40
N GLU A 128 11.11 0.54 -11.41
CA GLU A 128 12.52 0.18 -11.19
C GLU A 128 13.32 1.38 -10.66
N SER A 129 13.10 1.70 -9.38
CA SER A 129 13.60 2.92 -8.72
C SER A 129 15.12 3.08 -8.83
N ALA A 130 15.88 1.98 -8.78
CA ALA A 130 17.34 2.01 -8.97
C ALA A 130 17.74 2.50 -10.37
N LYS A 131 17.05 2.05 -11.43
CA LYS A 131 17.31 2.50 -12.80
C LYS A 131 16.95 3.96 -13.02
N ILE A 132 15.85 4.41 -12.37
CA ILE A 132 15.48 5.82 -12.42
C ILE A 132 16.57 6.66 -11.73
N GLY A 133 17.04 6.24 -10.57
CA GLY A 133 18.15 6.88 -9.86
C GLY A 133 19.43 6.92 -10.72
N GLU A 134 19.76 5.81 -11.39
CA GLU A 134 20.91 5.74 -12.32
C GLU A 134 20.77 6.74 -13.47
N ALA A 135 19.58 6.84 -14.09
CA ALA A 135 19.31 7.81 -15.15
C ALA A 135 19.45 9.26 -14.68
N MET A 136 19.01 9.55 -13.44
CA MET A 136 19.18 10.87 -12.81
C MET A 136 20.66 11.20 -12.60
N GLY A 137 21.44 10.26 -12.07
CA GLY A 137 22.88 10.43 -11.87
C GLY A 137 23.63 10.57 -13.19
N GLN A 138 23.29 9.75 -14.20
CA GLN A 138 23.89 9.84 -15.53
C GLN A 138 23.62 11.21 -16.18
N TYR A 139 22.40 11.74 -16.04
CA TYR A 139 22.08 13.08 -16.53
C TYR A 139 23.01 14.14 -15.92
N LEU A 140 23.30 14.06 -14.61
CA LEU A 140 24.22 14.99 -13.95
C LEU A 140 25.64 14.84 -14.50
N VAL A 141 26.12 13.63 -14.74
CA VAL A 141 27.44 13.36 -15.35
C VAL A 141 27.51 13.98 -16.75
N ASP A 142 26.48 13.76 -17.56
CA ASP A 142 26.43 14.28 -18.95
C ASP A 142 26.39 15.81 -18.98
N GLN A 143 25.79 16.46 -17.98
CA GLN A 143 25.71 17.91 -17.87
C GLN A 143 26.95 18.54 -17.19
N ALA A 144 27.79 17.76 -16.53
CA ALA A 144 28.94 18.29 -15.73
C ALA A 144 29.85 19.19 -16.53
N ALA A 145 30.11 18.87 -17.82
CA ALA A 145 30.95 19.69 -18.71
C ALA A 145 30.40 21.11 -18.90
N ALA A 146 29.07 21.28 -18.93
CA ALA A 146 28.42 22.58 -19.06
C ALA A 146 28.60 23.46 -17.81
N TYR A 147 28.89 22.84 -16.66
CA TYR A 147 29.11 23.53 -15.37
C TYR A 147 30.56 23.59 -14.92
N GLY A 148 31.51 23.39 -15.82
CA GLY A 148 32.93 23.52 -15.54
C GLY A 148 33.72 22.21 -15.48
N GLY A 149 33.07 21.07 -15.61
CA GLY A 149 33.68 19.74 -15.84
C GLY A 149 34.32 19.08 -14.63
N SER A 150 34.82 19.84 -13.64
CA SER A 150 35.48 19.30 -12.44
C SER A 150 35.32 20.23 -11.24
N GLY A 151 35.50 19.69 -10.04
CA GLY A 151 35.44 20.48 -8.79
C GLY A 151 34.03 20.96 -8.43
N LEU A 152 32.99 20.32 -8.98
CA LEU A 152 31.59 20.65 -8.69
C LEU A 152 31.20 20.14 -7.32
N ASN A 153 30.46 20.95 -6.55
CA ASN A 153 29.78 20.51 -5.35
C ASN A 153 28.40 19.97 -5.71
N LEU A 154 28.11 18.73 -5.32
CA LEU A 154 26.86 18.07 -5.56
C LEU A 154 26.10 17.87 -4.25
N TYR A 155 24.82 18.25 -4.24
CA TYR A 155 23.92 18.02 -3.13
C TYR A 155 22.84 17.01 -3.57
N LEU A 156 22.81 15.86 -2.90
CA LEU A 156 21.79 14.83 -3.13
C LEU A 156 20.67 15.00 -2.11
N TYR A 157 19.48 15.35 -2.58
CA TYR A 157 18.28 15.44 -1.77
C TYR A 157 17.49 14.14 -1.93
N SER A 158 17.34 13.40 -0.83
CA SER A 158 16.64 12.11 -0.80
C SER A 158 15.27 12.23 -0.16
N GLY A 159 14.39 11.25 -0.42
CA GLY A 159 13.07 11.14 0.18
C GLY A 159 13.10 10.65 1.64
N ALA A 160 11.93 10.34 2.17
CA ALA A 160 11.77 9.86 3.55
C ALA A 160 12.44 8.50 3.78
N LEU A 161 13.00 8.30 4.98
CA LEU A 161 13.63 7.02 5.37
C LEU A 161 12.61 5.90 5.60
N THR A 162 11.32 6.23 5.72
CA THR A 162 10.20 5.29 5.83
C THR A 162 9.81 4.66 4.49
N ASP A 163 10.35 5.18 3.38
CA ASP A 163 10.12 4.71 2.02
C ASP A 163 11.38 4.06 1.45
N ASN A 164 11.34 2.75 1.18
CA ASN A 164 12.46 2.00 0.61
C ASN A 164 12.89 2.55 -0.77
N ASN A 165 12.02 3.20 -1.53
CA ASN A 165 12.37 3.82 -2.80
C ASN A 165 13.44 4.90 -2.62
N SER A 166 13.46 5.63 -1.50
CA SER A 166 14.48 6.65 -1.21
C SER A 166 15.89 6.07 -1.25
N PHE A 167 16.08 4.86 -0.72
CA PHE A 167 17.37 4.16 -0.72
C PHE A 167 17.74 3.65 -2.11
N THR A 168 16.77 3.11 -2.85
CA THR A 168 17.02 2.55 -4.18
C THR A 168 17.27 3.63 -5.22
N TYR A 169 16.58 4.77 -5.18
CA TYR A 169 16.89 5.95 -5.98
C TYR A 169 18.28 6.49 -5.67
N PHE A 170 18.60 6.66 -4.39
CA PHE A 170 19.91 7.12 -3.96
C PHE A 170 21.03 6.20 -4.46
N GLN A 171 20.85 4.87 -4.29
CA GLN A 171 21.85 3.89 -4.72
C GLN A 171 22.08 3.94 -6.24
N GLY A 172 21.03 4.03 -7.03
CA GLY A 172 21.13 4.16 -8.49
C GLY A 172 21.87 5.44 -8.89
N ASN A 173 21.48 6.57 -8.30
CA ASN A 173 22.10 7.86 -8.53
C ASN A 173 23.59 7.84 -8.16
N TRP A 174 23.90 7.31 -6.97
CA TRP A 174 25.27 7.19 -6.48
C TRP A 174 26.13 6.32 -7.39
N ASN A 175 25.62 5.19 -7.87
CA ASN A 175 26.34 4.30 -8.78
C ASN A 175 26.72 4.98 -10.10
N ALA A 176 25.84 5.82 -10.64
CA ALA A 176 26.13 6.56 -11.87
C ALA A 176 27.19 7.66 -11.67
N LEU A 177 27.27 8.22 -10.46
CA LEU A 177 28.21 9.30 -10.11
C LEU A 177 29.62 8.80 -9.75
N GLN A 178 29.78 7.50 -9.51
CA GLN A 178 31.10 6.93 -9.21
C GLN A 178 32.02 6.95 -10.44
N PRO A 179 33.32 7.14 -10.24
CA PRO A 179 34.29 6.98 -11.32
C PRO A 179 34.22 5.59 -11.94
N LYS A 180 34.18 5.54 -13.27
CA LYS A 180 34.22 4.28 -14.03
C LYS A 180 35.67 3.92 -14.32
#